data_56d57430e0e5a51b3cbb24f7b9c92521
#
_entry.id   56d57430e0e5a51b3cbb24f7b9c92521
#
_cell.length_a   1.000
_cell.length_b   1.000
_cell.length_c   1.000
_cell.angle_alpha   90.00
_cell.angle_beta   90.00
_cell.angle_gamma   90.00
#
_symmetry.space_group_name_H-M   'P 1'
#
loop_
_entity.id
_entity.type
_entity.pdbx_description
1 polymer ?
#
loop_
_entity_poly.entity_id
_entity_poly.type
_entity_poly.pdbx_seq_one_letter_code
_entity_poly.pdbx_strand_id
1 'polypeptide(L)'
;VENRADITELSANDFKEGTVGIVGRAFTSCENLTKVVLPSSIKYLGDSCFAKNKALYSVTLPGVETIAYGVFTDCDNLMILNLGENLKSIGTNAFYGCDKLANPENGNLIPASVTSIGEKAFVNTALWNNPTEEGVVYAGNWVVGYNTVDAEGKEINITTVTLKPDTIGIADFAFLGCESLKNVRGAITDVRYLGTGAFYNCTGLSAISLNENLQEIKDYTFYKCESLYSIDIPANLKKIGRSAFYDCHTLSEIDLSSGRVEEIGYFAFFRCKNIKTIDFGDYLKEVSAYAFLNCISLSEVYLPSSVVSIGALAFQDCIALKKVGFAEGAVPNLTTIGQYAFARCANLKTFEFPSSLRVIGDYAFSDCASLRRAEFADGIEQIGKFAFYANRNLTRLYLPSSLKTIGEQAFRSCTGLLSVLLPSTLENVGAHAFYRCTQLTVYSDAQSVPESWDTRWNSSFRPVMLGCTLSEDGSYVVSVTINESLMLNVERLSESGDSAPVLGNNRFSSPSRRGYNFSGWTTQADGTTPELTGSDIADLPEGTTLYTVWEVETEEPDDEEPGEGEIDWPWSDVPSLWS
;
A
#
# COMPACT_ATOMS: atom_id res chain seq x y z
N VAL A 1 1.30 15.92 45.63
CA VAL A 1 0.46 16.16 46.83
C VAL A 1 1.01 15.28 47.94
N GLU A 2 1.54 15.88 49.01
CA GLU A 2 2.24 15.15 50.10
C GLU A 2 1.28 14.37 51.03
N ASN A 3 0.01 14.79 51.12
CA ASN A 3 -0.97 14.16 52.02
C ASN A 3 -2.30 13.92 51.29
N ARG A 4 -2.37 12.88 50.48
CA ARG A 4 -3.53 12.57 49.63
C ARG A 4 -4.79 12.21 50.41
N ALA A 5 -4.62 11.68 51.63
CA ALA A 5 -5.73 11.28 52.48
C ALA A 5 -6.54 12.46 53.07
N ASP A 6 -5.94 13.65 53.14
CA ASP A 6 -6.58 14.83 53.71
C ASP A 6 -7.44 15.63 52.73
N ILE A 7 -7.34 15.29 51.43
CA ILE A 7 -8.07 16.01 50.37
C ILE A 7 -9.49 15.48 50.28
N THR A 8 -10.48 16.28 50.62
CA THR A 8 -11.91 15.95 50.52
C THR A 8 -12.60 16.59 49.32
N GLU A 9 -12.17 17.78 48.91
CA GLU A 9 -12.66 18.52 47.76
C GLU A 9 -11.51 19.27 47.10
N LEU A 10 -11.61 19.47 45.76
CA LEU A 10 -10.77 20.37 45.01
C LEU A 10 -11.65 21.43 44.33
N SER A 11 -11.32 22.69 44.58
CA SER A 11 -11.98 23.85 43.99
C SER A 11 -11.04 24.64 43.08
N ALA A 12 -11.56 25.59 42.31
CA ALA A 12 -10.74 26.45 41.45
C ALA A 12 -9.65 27.22 42.22
N ASN A 13 -9.90 27.50 43.53
CA ASN A 13 -8.98 28.26 44.38
C ASN A 13 -7.76 27.43 44.85
N ASP A 14 -7.79 26.12 44.70
CA ASP A 14 -6.69 25.21 45.08
C ASP A 14 -5.60 25.15 43.99
N PHE A 15 -5.84 25.79 42.86
CA PHE A 15 -4.90 25.85 41.74
C PHE A 15 -4.28 27.24 41.59
N LYS A 16 -2.95 27.26 41.39
CA LYS A 16 -2.25 28.51 41.15
C LYS A 16 -2.78 29.17 39.86
N GLU A 17 -2.93 30.50 39.88
CA GLU A 17 -3.30 31.28 38.69
C GLU A 17 -2.37 30.95 37.50
N GLY A 18 -2.95 30.77 36.33
CA GLY A 18 -2.21 30.37 35.12
C GLY A 18 -1.92 28.86 35.00
N THR A 19 -2.40 28.03 35.92
CA THR A 19 -2.31 26.56 35.77
C THR A 19 -3.14 26.12 34.57
N VAL A 20 -2.48 25.45 33.57
CA VAL A 20 -3.13 25.02 32.34
C VAL A 20 -3.34 23.51 32.24
N GLY A 21 -2.77 22.73 33.16
CA GLY A 21 -2.92 21.27 33.14
C GLY A 21 -2.56 20.59 34.45
N ILE A 22 -3.03 19.35 34.58
CA ILE A 22 -2.75 18.47 35.72
C ILE A 22 -1.87 17.33 35.20
N VAL A 23 -0.71 17.13 35.83
CA VAL A 23 0.22 16.06 35.42
C VAL A 23 -0.36 14.68 35.75
N GLY A 24 0.09 13.66 35.06
CA GLY A 24 -0.35 12.29 35.26
C GLY A 24 -0.21 11.85 36.73
N ARG A 25 -1.21 11.13 37.23
CA ARG A 25 -1.29 10.55 38.58
C ARG A 25 -1.22 11.56 39.76
N ALA A 26 -1.42 12.86 39.51
CA ALA A 26 -1.30 13.89 40.54
C ALA A 26 -2.22 13.63 41.77
N PHE A 27 -3.47 13.26 41.53
CA PHE A 27 -4.49 13.02 42.57
C PHE A 27 -5.00 11.58 42.54
N THR A 28 -4.18 10.61 42.11
CA THR A 28 -4.57 9.19 42.15
C THR A 28 -4.71 8.68 43.57
N SER A 29 -5.78 7.91 43.86
CA SER A 29 -6.03 7.28 45.16
C SER A 29 -6.11 8.29 46.32
N CYS A 30 -6.75 9.42 46.12
CA CYS A 30 -7.17 10.33 47.19
C CYS A 30 -8.50 9.79 47.75
N GLU A 31 -8.42 8.90 48.75
CA GLU A 31 -9.54 8.06 49.21
C GLU A 31 -10.75 8.86 49.71
N ASN A 32 -10.52 10.09 50.24
CA ASN A 32 -11.54 10.96 50.79
C ASN A 32 -12.02 12.05 49.82
N LEU A 33 -11.47 12.11 48.59
CA LEU A 33 -11.84 13.11 47.58
C LEU A 33 -13.25 12.82 47.05
N THR A 34 -14.20 13.71 47.35
CA THR A 34 -15.62 13.57 46.99
C THR A 34 -16.02 14.47 45.82
N LYS A 35 -15.33 15.61 45.64
CA LYS A 35 -15.72 16.61 44.62
C LYS A 35 -14.52 17.30 44.02
N VAL A 36 -14.59 17.52 42.69
CA VAL A 36 -13.60 18.26 41.91
C VAL A 36 -14.30 19.33 41.06
N VAL A 37 -13.89 20.60 41.23
CA VAL A 37 -14.31 21.72 40.39
C VAL A 37 -13.06 22.42 39.89
N LEU A 38 -12.68 22.20 38.62
CA LEU A 38 -11.47 22.78 38.04
C LEU A 38 -11.72 24.20 37.52
N PRO A 39 -10.71 25.10 37.57
CA PRO A 39 -10.81 26.40 36.89
C PRO A 39 -10.83 26.24 35.39
N SER A 40 -11.42 27.23 34.68
CA SER A 40 -11.50 27.22 33.19
C SER A 40 -10.15 27.34 32.48
N SER A 41 -9.08 27.71 33.23
CA SER A 41 -7.71 27.74 32.71
C SER A 41 -7.11 26.35 32.47
N ILE A 42 -7.60 25.31 33.15
CA ILE A 42 -7.09 23.93 32.98
C ILE A 42 -7.67 23.36 31.70
N LYS A 43 -6.76 23.02 30.78
CA LYS A 43 -7.05 22.47 29.44
C LYS A 43 -6.77 20.98 29.32
N TYR A 44 -5.80 20.47 30.10
CA TYR A 44 -5.27 19.12 29.94
C TYR A 44 -5.28 18.35 31.25
N LEU A 45 -5.81 17.12 31.23
CA LEU A 45 -5.76 16.17 32.33
C LEU A 45 -4.85 15.02 31.90
N GLY A 46 -3.71 14.88 32.58
CA GLY A 46 -2.73 13.83 32.31
C GLY A 46 -3.21 12.45 32.77
N ASP A 47 -2.55 11.40 32.28
CA ASP A 47 -2.93 10.01 32.48
C ASP A 47 -3.19 9.68 33.96
N SER A 48 -4.35 9.07 34.20
CA SER A 48 -4.78 8.58 35.53
C SER A 48 -4.72 9.63 36.67
N CYS A 49 -4.79 10.93 36.36
CA CYS A 49 -4.56 11.96 37.35
C CYS A 49 -5.58 11.98 38.46
N PHE A 50 -6.77 11.46 38.27
CA PHE A 50 -7.82 11.27 39.29
C PHE A 50 -8.25 9.81 39.45
N ALA A 51 -7.47 8.85 38.95
CA ALA A 51 -7.84 7.44 39.02
C ALA A 51 -7.94 6.92 40.45
N LYS A 52 -8.81 5.94 40.68
CA LYS A 52 -8.99 5.21 41.96
C LYS A 52 -9.47 6.09 43.14
N ASN A 53 -10.19 7.16 42.84
CA ASN A 53 -10.83 8.00 43.85
C ASN A 53 -12.24 7.47 44.13
N LYS A 54 -12.33 6.42 44.94
CA LYS A 54 -13.57 5.68 45.18
C LYS A 54 -14.69 6.50 45.80
N ALA A 55 -14.37 7.55 46.60
CA ALA A 55 -15.34 8.46 47.19
C ALA A 55 -15.79 9.57 46.22
N LEU A 56 -15.12 9.76 45.06
CA LEU A 56 -15.39 10.85 44.14
C LEU A 56 -16.80 10.74 43.56
N TYR A 57 -17.65 11.71 43.88
CA TYR A 57 -19.05 11.72 43.49
C TYR A 57 -19.35 12.71 42.37
N SER A 58 -18.68 13.88 42.38
CA SER A 58 -18.97 14.98 41.44
C SER A 58 -17.72 15.58 40.84
N VAL A 59 -17.74 15.79 39.53
CA VAL A 59 -16.65 16.39 38.74
C VAL A 59 -17.21 17.48 37.82
N THR A 60 -16.56 18.66 37.79
CA THR A 60 -16.88 19.78 36.87
C THR A 60 -15.62 20.28 36.19
N LEU A 61 -15.60 20.24 34.84
CA LEU A 61 -14.43 20.47 33.99
C LEU A 61 -14.71 21.55 32.92
N PRO A 62 -14.90 22.82 33.27
CA PRO A 62 -15.42 23.84 32.35
C PRO A 62 -14.46 24.24 31.24
N GLY A 63 -13.14 24.06 31.43
CA GLY A 63 -12.10 24.48 30.50
C GLY A 63 -11.38 23.36 29.78
N VAL A 64 -11.61 22.10 30.20
CA VAL A 64 -10.83 20.96 29.73
C VAL A 64 -11.09 20.68 28.23
N GLU A 65 -10.03 20.55 27.45
CA GLU A 65 -10.05 20.22 26.03
C GLU A 65 -9.76 18.73 25.79
N THR A 66 -8.95 18.10 26.66
CA THR A 66 -8.58 16.69 26.53
C THR A 66 -8.59 16.00 27.89
N ILE A 67 -9.29 14.88 27.97
CA ILE A 67 -9.21 13.90 29.05
C ILE A 67 -8.32 12.75 28.56
N ALA A 68 -7.15 12.56 29.18
CA ALA A 68 -6.18 11.56 28.75
C ALA A 68 -6.55 10.13 29.19
N TYR A 69 -5.60 9.18 29.08
CA TYR A 69 -5.79 7.79 29.45
C TYR A 69 -6.18 7.63 30.93
N GLY A 70 -7.29 6.92 31.18
CA GLY A 70 -7.68 6.46 32.51
C GLY A 70 -7.87 7.53 33.57
N VAL A 71 -8.16 8.78 33.21
CA VAL A 71 -8.20 9.91 34.13
C VAL A 71 -9.06 9.65 35.36
N PHE A 72 -10.26 9.05 35.18
CA PHE A 72 -11.21 8.74 36.25
C PHE A 72 -11.43 7.23 36.42
N THR A 73 -10.49 6.39 35.96
CA THR A 73 -10.60 4.94 36.12
C THR A 73 -10.82 4.56 37.59
N ASP A 74 -11.76 3.63 37.86
CA ASP A 74 -12.11 3.13 39.21
C ASP A 74 -12.57 4.25 40.18
N CYS A 75 -13.31 5.24 39.70
CA CYS A 75 -14.03 6.21 40.51
C CYS A 75 -15.46 5.70 40.75
N ASP A 76 -15.60 4.63 41.55
CA ASP A 76 -16.80 3.80 41.72
C ASP A 76 -18.07 4.61 42.00
N ASN A 77 -17.95 5.74 42.72
CA ASN A 77 -19.08 6.57 43.14
C ASN A 77 -19.37 7.78 42.22
N LEU A 78 -18.63 7.96 41.11
CA LEU A 78 -18.84 9.10 40.22
C LEU A 78 -20.24 9.06 39.58
N MET A 79 -21.08 10.03 39.89
CA MET A 79 -22.45 10.16 39.39
C MET A 79 -22.68 11.47 38.63
N ILE A 80 -22.09 12.57 39.09
CA ILE A 80 -22.30 13.91 38.53
C ILE A 80 -21.04 14.28 37.74
N LEU A 81 -21.19 14.32 36.39
CA LEU A 81 -20.11 14.66 35.49
C LEU A 81 -20.54 15.84 34.59
N ASN A 82 -19.94 17.01 34.84
CA ASN A 82 -20.16 18.21 34.03
C ASN A 82 -18.93 18.48 33.15
N LEU A 83 -19.00 18.10 31.91
CA LEU A 83 -17.98 18.34 30.87
C LEU A 83 -18.22 19.70 30.23
N GLY A 84 -17.16 20.47 30.04
CA GLY A 84 -17.24 21.77 29.35
C GLY A 84 -17.39 21.66 27.84
N GLU A 85 -17.96 22.70 27.23
CA GLU A 85 -18.19 22.78 25.79
C GLU A 85 -16.88 22.88 24.93
N ASN A 86 -15.72 22.98 25.60
CA ASN A 86 -14.42 22.98 24.96
C ASN A 86 -13.82 21.58 24.77
N LEU A 87 -14.40 20.56 25.37
CA LEU A 87 -13.87 19.20 25.34
C LEU A 87 -13.88 18.65 23.90
N LYS A 88 -12.72 18.19 23.42
CA LYS A 88 -12.51 17.62 22.09
C LYS A 88 -12.34 16.10 22.11
N SER A 89 -11.68 15.57 23.15
CA SER A 89 -11.35 14.14 23.19
C SER A 89 -11.47 13.56 24.60
N ILE A 90 -11.97 12.32 24.65
CA ILE A 90 -12.02 11.47 25.83
C ILE A 90 -11.13 10.27 25.54
N GLY A 91 -10.10 10.05 26.35
CA GLY A 91 -9.08 9.02 26.14
C GLY A 91 -9.55 7.61 26.50
N THR A 92 -8.75 6.63 26.15
CA THR A 92 -8.94 5.21 26.48
C THR A 92 -9.08 5.03 27.99
N ASN A 93 -10.04 4.19 28.41
CA ASN A 93 -10.35 3.90 29.82
C ASN A 93 -10.68 5.13 30.71
N ALA A 94 -11.01 6.28 30.12
CA ALA A 94 -11.14 7.53 30.89
C ALA A 94 -12.09 7.44 32.08
N PHE A 95 -13.20 6.71 31.96
CA PHE A 95 -14.22 6.46 33.00
C PHE A 95 -14.44 4.97 33.27
N TYR A 96 -13.44 4.11 32.90
CA TYR A 96 -13.51 2.68 33.16
C TYR A 96 -13.75 2.39 34.64
N GLY A 97 -14.75 1.56 35.01
CA GLY A 97 -15.06 1.20 36.38
C GLY A 97 -15.68 2.34 37.20
N CYS A 98 -16.30 3.33 36.55
CA CYS A 98 -17.15 4.32 37.26
C CYS A 98 -18.58 3.75 37.41
N ASP A 99 -18.77 2.81 38.33
CA ASP A 99 -19.95 1.94 38.44
C ASP A 99 -21.29 2.70 38.45
N LYS A 100 -21.31 3.92 38.97
CA LYS A 100 -22.53 4.73 39.10
C LYS A 100 -22.74 5.75 38.01
N LEU A 101 -21.80 5.87 37.05
CA LEU A 101 -21.90 6.85 35.96
C LEU A 101 -22.97 6.43 34.96
N ALA A 102 -24.02 7.24 34.84
CA ALA A 102 -25.15 7.06 33.94
C ALA A 102 -25.38 8.30 33.06
N ASN A 103 -26.21 8.15 32.00
CA ASN A 103 -26.69 9.32 31.26
C ASN A 103 -27.59 10.17 32.19
N PRO A 104 -27.51 11.52 32.15
CA PRO A 104 -28.42 12.38 32.90
C PRO A 104 -29.85 12.20 32.37
N GLU A 105 -30.85 12.38 33.26
CA GLU A 105 -32.26 12.33 32.85
C GLU A 105 -32.62 13.37 31.80
N ASN A 106 -31.95 14.52 31.84
CA ASN A 106 -32.13 15.60 30.87
C ASN A 106 -30.79 16.06 30.32
N GLY A 107 -30.69 16.21 29.00
CA GLY A 107 -29.49 16.64 28.32
C GLY A 107 -28.54 15.50 27.92
N ASN A 108 -27.38 15.85 27.40
CA ASN A 108 -26.35 14.92 26.94
C ASN A 108 -25.18 14.85 27.91
N LEU A 109 -24.71 13.66 28.22
CA LEU A 109 -23.50 13.46 29.02
C LEU A 109 -22.26 14.00 28.28
N ILE A 110 -22.22 13.83 26.94
CA ILE A 110 -21.07 14.19 26.08
C ILE A 110 -21.38 15.49 25.33
N PRO A 111 -20.56 16.54 25.51
CA PRO A 111 -20.71 17.79 24.75
C PRO A 111 -20.61 17.60 23.24
N ALA A 112 -21.32 18.44 22.48
CA ALA A 112 -21.30 18.41 20.99
C ALA A 112 -19.93 18.73 20.39
N SER A 113 -19.03 19.32 21.17
CA SER A 113 -17.64 19.63 20.79
C SER A 113 -16.72 18.41 20.72
N VAL A 114 -17.11 17.26 21.30
CA VAL A 114 -16.30 16.03 21.31
C VAL A 114 -16.28 15.42 19.93
N THR A 115 -15.06 15.09 19.46
CA THR A 115 -14.81 14.52 18.13
C THR A 115 -14.20 13.12 18.21
N SER A 116 -13.78 12.66 19.40
CA SER A 116 -13.23 11.32 19.60
C SER A 116 -13.46 10.81 21.02
N ILE A 117 -13.77 9.52 21.12
CA ILE A 117 -13.85 8.77 22.39
C ILE A 117 -13.01 7.51 22.23
N GLY A 118 -12.05 7.29 23.12
CA GLY A 118 -11.13 6.17 23.09
C GLY A 118 -11.76 4.85 23.53
N GLU A 119 -11.06 3.77 23.26
CA GLU A 119 -11.44 2.40 23.59
C GLU A 119 -11.77 2.24 25.09
N LYS A 120 -12.84 1.52 25.40
CA LYS A 120 -13.24 1.17 26.77
C LYS A 120 -13.47 2.37 27.71
N ALA A 121 -13.66 3.56 27.15
CA ALA A 121 -13.79 4.77 27.96
C ALA A 121 -14.91 4.67 29.03
N PHE A 122 -15.97 3.91 28.76
CA PHE A 122 -17.15 3.76 29.63
C PHE A 122 -17.46 2.31 30.02
N VAL A 123 -16.52 1.38 29.88
CA VAL A 123 -16.72 -0.01 30.30
C VAL A 123 -16.86 -0.10 31.84
N ASN A 124 -17.71 -0.99 32.32
CA ASN A 124 -18.03 -1.15 33.76
C ASN A 124 -18.58 0.15 34.40
N THR A 125 -19.49 0.82 33.69
CA THR A 125 -20.29 1.94 34.23
C THR A 125 -21.76 1.53 34.29
N ALA A 126 -22.61 2.35 34.94
CA ALA A 126 -24.05 2.14 34.84
C ALA A 126 -24.58 2.25 33.41
N LEU A 127 -23.91 3.02 32.52
CA LEU A 127 -24.19 3.04 31.10
C LEU A 127 -23.99 1.67 30.47
N TRP A 128 -22.86 1.01 30.78
CA TRP A 128 -22.47 -0.29 30.25
C TRP A 128 -23.45 -1.40 30.61
N ASN A 129 -23.99 -1.32 31.83
CA ASN A 129 -24.93 -2.30 32.37
C ASN A 129 -26.38 -2.04 31.95
N ASN A 130 -26.64 -1.00 31.13
CA ASN A 130 -27.95 -0.65 30.61
C ASN A 130 -27.91 -0.45 29.08
N PRO A 131 -27.57 -1.49 28.29
CA PRO A 131 -27.57 -1.40 26.85
C PRO A 131 -28.99 -1.27 26.29
N THR A 132 -29.10 -0.92 25.00
CA THR A 132 -30.36 -1.05 24.26
C THR A 132 -30.77 -2.52 24.13
N GLU A 133 -32.02 -2.79 23.69
CA GLU A 133 -32.49 -4.16 23.41
C GLU A 133 -31.61 -4.91 22.38
N GLU A 134 -30.90 -4.16 21.50
CA GLU A 134 -29.95 -4.67 20.53
C GLU A 134 -28.52 -4.71 21.05
N GLY A 135 -28.29 -4.47 22.34
CA GLY A 135 -26.99 -4.55 22.99
C GLY A 135 -26.10 -3.32 22.85
N VAL A 136 -26.56 -2.22 22.25
CA VAL A 136 -25.71 -1.02 22.03
C VAL A 136 -25.63 -0.19 23.30
N VAL A 137 -24.43 0.23 23.68
CA VAL A 137 -24.16 1.10 24.83
C VAL A 137 -23.93 2.53 24.37
N TYR A 138 -24.69 3.46 24.96
CA TYR A 138 -24.61 4.89 24.65
C TYR A 138 -24.11 5.72 25.81
N ALA A 139 -23.21 6.67 25.54
CA ALA A 139 -22.93 7.82 26.38
C ALA A 139 -23.42 9.09 25.65
N GLY A 140 -24.56 9.64 26.06
CA GLY A 140 -25.23 10.68 25.29
C GLY A 140 -25.52 10.25 23.86
N ASN A 141 -25.03 11.02 22.87
CA ASN A 141 -25.21 10.76 21.44
C ASN A 141 -24.05 9.95 20.81
N TRP A 142 -23.22 9.29 21.62
CA TRP A 142 -22.11 8.46 21.18
C TRP A 142 -22.38 6.98 21.47
N VAL A 143 -22.16 6.14 20.47
CA VAL A 143 -21.99 4.70 20.69
C VAL A 143 -20.61 4.47 21.29
N VAL A 144 -20.54 3.94 22.51
CA VAL A 144 -19.28 3.72 23.23
C VAL A 144 -18.91 2.25 23.37
N GLY A 145 -19.80 1.37 22.92
CA GLY A 145 -19.56 -0.06 22.90
C GLY A 145 -20.83 -0.87 22.73
N TYR A 146 -20.69 -2.16 22.95
CA TYR A 146 -21.80 -3.10 23.00
C TYR A 146 -21.67 -4.03 24.21
N ASN A 147 -22.81 -4.56 24.69
CA ASN A 147 -22.87 -5.56 25.73
C ASN A 147 -23.76 -6.71 25.28
N THR A 148 -23.31 -7.95 25.48
CA THR A 148 -24.02 -9.16 25.12
C THR A 148 -25.01 -9.65 26.19
N VAL A 149 -25.13 -8.90 27.27
CA VAL A 149 -26.07 -9.17 28.37
C VAL A 149 -26.83 -7.90 28.72
N ASP A 150 -28.15 -8.02 28.94
CA ASP A 150 -28.97 -6.91 29.44
C ASP A 150 -28.81 -6.69 30.93
N ALA A 151 -29.57 -5.72 31.48
CA ALA A 151 -29.53 -5.37 32.92
C ALA A 151 -30.00 -6.52 33.84
N GLU A 152 -30.79 -7.46 33.32
CA GLU A 152 -31.29 -8.64 34.03
C GLU A 152 -30.37 -9.86 33.85
N GLY A 153 -29.27 -9.73 33.10
CA GLY A 153 -28.29 -10.80 32.84
C GLY A 153 -28.72 -11.78 31.75
N LYS A 154 -29.70 -11.42 30.91
CA LYS A 154 -30.13 -12.21 29.77
C LYS A 154 -29.21 -11.94 28.57
N GLU A 155 -28.83 -12.99 27.86
CA GLU A 155 -28.01 -12.91 26.64
C GLU A 155 -28.72 -12.17 25.51
N ILE A 156 -27.98 -11.24 24.87
CA ILE A 156 -28.39 -10.51 23.66
C ILE A 156 -27.57 -11.02 22.47
N ASN A 157 -28.25 -11.50 21.45
CA ASN A 157 -27.61 -11.88 20.18
C ASN A 157 -27.56 -10.68 19.23
N ILE A 158 -26.41 -10.05 19.09
CA ILE A 158 -26.22 -8.81 18.34
C ILE A 158 -26.00 -9.12 16.85
N THR A 159 -27.08 -9.28 16.10
CA THR A 159 -27.03 -9.51 14.64
C THR A 159 -27.35 -8.26 13.82
N THR A 160 -28.13 -7.36 14.37
CA THR A 160 -28.48 -6.07 13.78
C THR A 160 -28.41 -5.02 14.86
N VAL A 161 -27.90 -3.87 14.53
CA VAL A 161 -27.84 -2.68 15.37
C VAL A 161 -28.58 -1.55 14.68
N THR A 162 -29.54 -0.92 15.37
CA THR A 162 -30.27 0.26 14.91
C THR A 162 -29.80 1.48 15.70
N LEU A 163 -29.06 2.37 15.06
CA LEU A 163 -28.57 3.58 15.71
C LEU A 163 -29.70 4.59 15.94
N LYS A 164 -29.65 5.28 17.11
CA LYS A 164 -30.59 6.34 17.45
C LYS A 164 -30.48 7.53 16.48
N PRO A 165 -31.56 8.28 16.22
CA PRO A 165 -31.56 9.39 15.25
C PRO A 165 -30.56 10.51 15.53
N ASP A 166 -30.16 10.71 16.77
CA ASP A 166 -29.23 11.75 17.21
C ASP A 166 -27.79 11.23 17.42
N THR A 167 -27.50 10.03 16.95
CA THR A 167 -26.14 9.46 17.04
C THR A 167 -25.16 10.26 16.16
N ILE A 168 -24.14 10.87 16.78
CA ILE A 168 -23.14 11.68 16.09
C ILE A 168 -21.79 11.00 15.94
N GLY A 169 -21.50 9.97 16.75
CA GLY A 169 -20.21 9.28 16.70
C GLY A 169 -20.24 7.85 17.23
N ILE A 170 -19.28 7.07 16.77
CA ILE A 170 -18.97 5.72 17.21
C ILE A 170 -17.54 5.76 17.77
N ALA A 171 -17.35 5.36 19.02
CA ALA A 171 -16.06 5.39 19.72
C ALA A 171 -15.04 4.41 19.10
N ASP A 172 -13.78 4.59 19.49
CA ASP A 172 -12.72 3.67 19.11
C ASP A 172 -13.03 2.26 19.64
N PHE A 173 -12.93 1.25 18.76
CA PHE A 173 -13.18 -0.16 19.05
C PHE A 173 -14.57 -0.47 19.63
N ALA A 174 -15.57 0.37 19.35
CA ALA A 174 -16.90 0.24 19.94
C ALA A 174 -17.56 -1.12 19.67
N PHE A 175 -17.38 -1.73 18.48
CA PHE A 175 -17.86 -3.05 18.13
C PHE A 175 -16.74 -4.08 17.98
N LEU A 176 -15.61 -3.92 18.68
CA LEU A 176 -14.49 -4.85 18.64
C LEU A 176 -14.92 -6.30 18.85
N GLY A 177 -14.72 -7.15 17.84
CA GLY A 177 -15.00 -8.58 17.92
C GLY A 177 -16.48 -8.95 17.94
N CYS A 178 -17.38 -8.05 17.54
CA CYS A 178 -18.81 -8.38 17.41
C CYS A 178 -19.05 -9.22 16.15
N GLU A 179 -18.63 -10.49 16.17
CA GLU A 179 -18.59 -11.39 15.01
C GLU A 179 -19.99 -11.71 14.46
N SER A 180 -21.02 -11.69 15.31
CA SER A 180 -22.42 -11.94 14.90
C SER A 180 -23.09 -10.75 14.23
N LEU A 181 -22.52 -9.53 14.33
CA LEU A 181 -23.09 -8.31 13.73
C LEU A 181 -23.09 -8.39 12.20
N LYS A 182 -24.28 -8.36 11.60
CA LYS A 182 -24.45 -8.40 10.15
C LYS A 182 -24.81 -7.07 9.54
N ASN A 183 -25.60 -6.26 10.26
CA ASN A 183 -26.16 -5.02 9.73
C ASN A 183 -26.11 -3.89 10.78
N VAL A 184 -25.76 -2.71 10.31
CA VAL A 184 -25.92 -1.45 11.06
C VAL A 184 -26.92 -0.58 10.30
N ARG A 185 -27.98 -0.14 10.99
CA ARG A 185 -29.13 0.58 10.41
C ARG A 185 -29.41 1.86 11.21
N GLY A 186 -30.49 2.57 10.83
CA GLY A 186 -30.90 3.81 11.48
C GLY A 186 -30.02 4.99 11.06
N ALA A 187 -29.61 5.81 12.00
CA ALA A 187 -28.89 7.05 11.75
C ALA A 187 -27.38 6.87 11.43
N ILE A 188 -26.97 5.74 10.86
CA ILE A 188 -25.54 5.51 10.51
C ILE A 188 -25.04 6.56 9.52
N THR A 189 -25.89 7.08 8.65
CA THR A 189 -25.57 8.17 7.71
C THR A 189 -25.41 9.54 8.37
N ASP A 190 -25.81 9.68 9.66
CA ASP A 190 -25.65 10.91 10.42
C ASP A 190 -24.37 10.89 11.28
N VAL A 191 -23.72 9.73 11.40
CA VAL A 191 -22.48 9.54 12.16
C VAL A 191 -21.34 10.33 11.52
N ARG A 192 -20.90 11.38 12.19
CA ARG A 192 -19.81 12.27 11.73
C ARG A 192 -18.42 11.78 12.15
N TYR A 193 -18.36 11.02 13.23
CA TYR A 193 -17.12 10.56 13.83
C TYR A 193 -17.11 9.04 13.95
N LEU A 194 -16.26 8.41 13.15
CA LEU A 194 -16.07 6.98 13.16
C LEU A 194 -14.71 6.66 13.79
N GLY A 195 -14.73 5.93 14.90
CA GLY A 195 -13.55 5.64 15.70
C GLY A 195 -12.55 4.68 15.03
N THR A 196 -11.32 4.72 15.52
CA THR A 196 -10.29 3.73 15.19
C THR A 196 -10.80 2.33 15.53
N GLY A 197 -10.68 1.38 14.59
CA GLY A 197 -11.13 0.01 14.82
C GLY A 197 -12.62 -0.14 15.20
N ALA A 198 -13.48 0.82 14.86
CA ALA A 198 -14.88 0.84 15.31
C ALA A 198 -15.62 -0.48 15.07
N PHE A 199 -15.31 -1.18 13.95
CA PHE A 199 -15.83 -2.49 13.57
C PHE A 199 -14.74 -3.55 13.44
N TYR A 200 -13.67 -3.43 14.23
CA TYR A 200 -12.55 -4.38 14.20
C TYR A 200 -13.03 -5.81 14.46
N ASN A 201 -12.72 -6.73 13.55
CA ASN A 201 -13.10 -8.16 13.64
C ASN A 201 -14.63 -8.40 13.71
N CYS A 202 -15.44 -7.53 13.08
CA CYS A 202 -16.86 -7.79 12.86
C CYS A 202 -17.02 -8.71 11.64
N THR A 203 -16.64 -9.98 11.76
CA THR A 203 -16.54 -10.92 10.64
C THR A 203 -17.88 -11.15 9.92
N GLY A 204 -19.00 -10.96 10.60
CA GLY A 204 -20.35 -11.08 10.04
C GLY A 204 -20.87 -9.84 9.31
N LEU A 205 -20.23 -8.67 9.46
CA LEU A 205 -20.71 -7.42 8.88
C LEU A 205 -20.66 -7.48 7.35
N SER A 206 -21.85 -7.42 6.73
CA SER A 206 -22.00 -7.66 5.30
C SER A 206 -21.99 -6.39 4.45
N ALA A 207 -22.62 -5.33 4.91
CA ALA A 207 -22.65 -4.03 4.26
C ALA A 207 -22.83 -2.92 5.30
N ILE A 208 -22.36 -1.73 4.98
CA ILE A 208 -22.55 -0.53 5.79
C ILE A 208 -22.55 0.71 4.89
N SER A 209 -23.51 1.61 5.11
CA SER A 209 -23.51 2.94 4.49
C SER A 209 -22.91 3.95 5.44
N LEU A 210 -22.06 4.85 4.92
CA LEU A 210 -21.38 5.86 5.71
C LEU A 210 -21.98 7.24 5.48
N ASN A 211 -21.74 8.17 6.42
CA ASN A 211 -22.12 9.56 6.25
C ASN A 211 -21.35 10.18 5.08
N GLU A 212 -22.07 10.85 4.17
CA GLU A 212 -21.48 11.52 2.99
C GLU A 212 -20.43 12.60 3.33
N ASN A 213 -20.50 13.17 4.54
CA ASN A 213 -19.57 14.19 5.02
C ASN A 213 -18.38 13.60 5.82
N LEU A 214 -18.27 12.27 5.92
CA LEU A 214 -17.13 11.64 6.58
C LEU A 214 -15.84 11.94 5.80
N GLN A 215 -14.83 12.48 6.49
CA GLN A 215 -13.56 12.87 5.88
C GLN A 215 -12.47 11.81 6.01
N GLU A 216 -12.60 10.90 6.97
CA GLU A 216 -11.60 9.87 7.24
C GLU A 216 -12.26 8.55 7.68
N ILE A 217 -11.87 7.45 7.07
CA ILE A 217 -12.01 6.11 7.62
C ILE A 217 -10.72 5.85 8.39
N LYS A 218 -10.77 5.80 9.72
CA LYS A 218 -9.60 5.69 10.58
C LYS A 218 -8.90 4.33 10.47
N ASP A 219 -7.74 4.22 11.13
CA ASP A 219 -6.98 2.98 11.21
C ASP A 219 -7.83 1.83 11.73
N TYR A 220 -7.70 0.65 11.12
CA TYR A 220 -8.36 -0.60 11.53
C TYR A 220 -9.88 -0.59 11.55
N THR A 221 -10.58 0.42 11.02
CA THR A 221 -12.03 0.59 11.18
C THR A 221 -12.83 -0.66 10.80
N PHE A 222 -12.50 -1.30 9.68
CA PHE A 222 -13.13 -2.54 9.18
C PHE A 222 -12.14 -3.70 9.10
N TYR A 223 -11.13 -3.70 9.97
CA TYR A 223 -10.13 -4.78 10.03
C TYR A 223 -10.81 -6.13 10.22
N LYS A 224 -10.58 -7.09 9.30
CA LYS A 224 -11.22 -8.42 9.29
C LYS A 224 -12.76 -8.40 9.29
N CYS A 225 -13.38 -7.44 8.63
CA CYS A 225 -14.80 -7.55 8.26
C CYS A 225 -14.92 -8.50 7.05
N GLU A 226 -14.75 -9.79 7.31
CA GLU A 226 -14.58 -10.81 6.27
C GLU A 226 -15.79 -10.97 5.35
N SER A 227 -17.01 -10.66 5.85
CA SER A 227 -18.26 -10.72 5.08
C SER A 227 -18.63 -9.40 4.38
N LEU A 228 -17.83 -8.34 4.54
CA LEU A 228 -18.11 -7.03 3.94
C LEU A 228 -17.91 -7.11 2.42
N TYR A 229 -19.02 -7.15 1.66
CA TYR A 229 -18.97 -7.31 0.21
C TYR A 229 -19.02 -5.99 -0.56
N SER A 230 -19.58 -4.93 0.04
CA SER A 230 -19.65 -3.59 -0.55
C SER A 230 -19.60 -2.50 0.51
N ILE A 231 -19.09 -1.35 0.13
CA ILE A 231 -19.10 -0.13 0.93
C ILE A 231 -19.15 1.08 -0.02
N ASP A 232 -20.10 1.99 0.26
CA ASP A 232 -20.19 3.25 -0.46
C ASP A 232 -19.16 4.23 0.13
N ILE A 233 -18.25 4.70 -0.70
CA ILE A 233 -17.22 5.66 -0.29
C ILE A 233 -17.80 7.07 -0.27
N PRO A 234 -17.75 7.79 0.89
CA PRO A 234 -18.31 9.12 0.99
C PRO A 234 -17.62 10.16 0.08
N ALA A 235 -18.43 11.05 -0.52
CA ALA A 235 -17.94 12.07 -1.45
C ALA A 235 -16.91 13.05 -0.86
N ASN A 236 -16.89 13.22 0.45
CA ASN A 236 -15.93 14.10 1.14
C ASN A 236 -14.77 13.34 1.80
N LEU A 237 -14.67 12.02 1.56
CA LEU A 237 -13.60 11.22 2.13
C LEU A 237 -12.24 11.64 1.55
N LYS A 238 -11.27 11.93 2.42
CA LYS A 238 -9.91 12.34 2.06
C LYS A 238 -8.87 11.28 2.41
N LYS A 239 -9.18 10.45 3.41
CA LYS A 239 -8.21 9.50 3.94
C LYS A 239 -8.83 8.17 4.28
N ILE A 240 -8.14 7.11 3.89
CA ILE A 240 -8.35 5.74 4.35
C ILE A 240 -7.14 5.37 5.20
N GLY A 241 -7.38 5.04 6.47
CA GLY A 241 -6.35 4.77 7.46
C GLY A 241 -5.62 3.44 7.25
N ARG A 242 -4.59 3.22 8.06
CA ARG A 242 -3.79 1.99 8.08
C ARG A 242 -4.67 0.78 8.38
N SER A 243 -4.52 -0.28 7.58
CA SER A 243 -5.25 -1.55 7.75
C SER A 243 -6.77 -1.39 7.86
N ALA A 244 -7.34 -0.33 7.29
CA ALA A 244 -8.75 -0.01 7.43
C ALA A 244 -9.67 -1.13 6.91
N PHE A 245 -9.28 -1.82 5.84
CA PHE A 245 -9.98 -2.96 5.22
C PHE A 245 -9.11 -4.21 5.17
N TYR A 246 -8.15 -4.35 6.10
CA TYR A 246 -7.29 -5.51 6.17
C TYR A 246 -8.12 -6.81 6.25
N ASP A 247 -7.89 -7.77 5.35
CA ASP A 247 -8.55 -9.09 5.32
C ASP A 247 -10.09 -9.03 5.12
N CYS A 248 -10.61 -7.99 4.43
CA CYS A 248 -12.00 -7.94 3.96
C CYS A 248 -12.14 -8.83 2.72
N HIS A 249 -12.22 -10.15 2.92
CA HIS A 249 -12.10 -11.14 1.85
C HIS A 249 -13.19 -11.05 0.78
N THR A 250 -14.40 -10.65 1.14
CA THR A 250 -15.56 -10.62 0.23
C THR A 250 -15.72 -9.30 -0.52
N LEU A 251 -14.97 -8.27 -0.14
CA LEU A 251 -15.02 -6.97 -0.79
C LEU A 251 -14.61 -7.12 -2.26
N SER A 252 -15.54 -6.80 -3.18
CA SER A 252 -15.38 -7.10 -4.61
C SER A 252 -14.94 -5.92 -5.46
N GLU A 253 -15.24 -4.72 -5.03
CA GLU A 253 -14.87 -3.48 -5.72
C GLU A 253 -14.69 -2.33 -4.74
N ILE A 254 -13.88 -1.36 -5.11
CA ILE A 254 -13.70 -0.09 -4.41
C ILE A 254 -13.71 1.03 -5.44
N ASP A 255 -14.70 1.91 -5.31
CA ASP A 255 -14.81 3.13 -6.11
C ASP A 255 -14.47 4.34 -5.22
N LEU A 256 -13.29 4.93 -5.45
CA LEU A 256 -12.83 6.15 -4.78
C LEU A 256 -13.07 7.41 -5.62
N SER A 257 -13.65 7.27 -6.83
CA SER A 257 -13.85 8.37 -7.78
C SER A 257 -14.85 9.41 -7.27
N SER A 258 -15.85 8.96 -6.49
CA SER A 258 -16.82 9.85 -5.84
C SER A 258 -16.22 10.67 -4.71
N GLY A 259 -15.14 10.19 -4.09
CA GLY A 259 -14.44 10.82 -2.99
C GLY A 259 -13.33 11.77 -3.44
N ARG A 260 -12.65 12.36 -2.46
CA ARG A 260 -11.45 13.17 -2.65
C ARG A 260 -10.26 12.52 -1.94
N VAL A 261 -10.14 11.21 -2.09
CA VAL A 261 -9.14 10.42 -1.36
C VAL A 261 -7.74 10.82 -1.81
N GLU A 262 -6.99 11.42 -0.91
CA GLU A 262 -5.61 11.87 -1.10
C GLU A 262 -4.60 10.87 -0.52
N GLU A 263 -5.03 10.06 0.46
CA GLU A 263 -4.19 9.13 1.22
C GLU A 263 -4.87 7.77 1.42
N ILE A 264 -4.16 6.70 1.07
CA ILE A 264 -4.49 5.32 1.40
C ILE A 264 -3.38 4.81 2.31
N GLY A 265 -3.70 4.40 3.53
CA GLY A 265 -2.72 3.98 4.54
C GLY A 265 -2.07 2.63 4.26
N TYR A 266 -1.00 2.34 4.99
CA TYR A 266 -0.30 1.05 4.94
C TYR A 266 -1.25 -0.13 5.20
N PHE A 267 -1.17 -1.21 4.40
CA PHE A 267 -2.03 -2.39 4.51
C PHE A 267 -3.54 -2.11 4.38
N ALA A 268 -3.96 -0.96 3.84
CA ALA A 268 -5.36 -0.57 3.85
C ALA A 268 -6.29 -1.65 3.27
N PHE A 269 -5.91 -2.30 2.18
CA PHE A 269 -6.65 -3.37 1.49
C PHE A 269 -5.87 -4.69 1.43
N PHE A 270 -4.95 -4.90 2.39
CA PHE A 270 -4.18 -6.14 2.45
C PHE A 270 -5.09 -7.37 2.47
N ARG A 271 -4.83 -8.34 1.57
CA ARG A 271 -5.62 -9.58 1.44
C ARG A 271 -7.12 -9.40 1.18
N CYS A 272 -7.53 -8.29 0.59
CA CYS A 272 -8.88 -8.17 0.02
C CYS A 272 -8.97 -9.01 -1.27
N LYS A 273 -9.11 -10.32 -1.10
CA LYS A 273 -8.89 -11.32 -2.16
C LYS A 273 -9.87 -11.23 -3.31
N ASN A 274 -11.06 -10.66 -3.11
CA ASN A 274 -12.11 -10.60 -4.12
C ASN A 274 -12.20 -9.24 -4.83
N ILE A 275 -11.40 -8.23 -4.46
CA ILE A 275 -11.34 -6.97 -5.21
C ILE A 275 -10.88 -7.28 -6.63
N LYS A 276 -11.74 -6.97 -7.61
CA LYS A 276 -11.48 -7.15 -9.04
C LYS A 276 -11.03 -5.87 -9.72
N THR A 277 -11.61 -4.76 -9.29
CA THR A 277 -11.37 -3.42 -9.84
C THR A 277 -11.24 -2.40 -8.71
N ILE A 278 -10.46 -1.36 -8.97
CA ILE A 278 -10.37 -0.19 -8.12
C ILE A 278 -10.33 1.05 -9.00
N ASP A 279 -11.19 2.01 -8.68
CA ASP A 279 -11.11 3.37 -9.22
C ASP A 279 -10.53 4.29 -8.14
N PHE A 280 -9.35 4.84 -8.41
CA PHE A 280 -8.63 5.71 -7.45
C PHE A 280 -9.14 7.14 -7.38
N GLY A 281 -9.99 7.56 -8.34
CA GLY A 281 -10.30 8.99 -8.52
C GLY A 281 -9.06 9.84 -8.85
N ASP A 282 -9.17 11.16 -8.74
CA ASP A 282 -8.16 12.10 -9.27
C ASP A 282 -7.22 12.72 -8.21
N TYR A 283 -7.38 12.38 -6.92
CA TYR A 283 -6.70 13.10 -5.83
C TYR A 283 -5.56 12.32 -5.17
N LEU A 284 -5.48 11.01 -5.39
CA LEU A 284 -4.49 10.14 -4.74
C LEU A 284 -3.07 10.53 -5.16
N LYS A 285 -2.18 10.76 -4.18
CA LYS A 285 -0.78 11.18 -4.43
C LYS A 285 0.21 10.02 -4.35
N GLU A 286 -0.11 9.02 -3.56
CA GLU A 286 0.74 7.86 -3.35
C GLU A 286 -0.12 6.61 -3.14
N VAL A 287 0.26 5.51 -3.77
CA VAL A 287 -0.21 4.19 -3.36
C VAL A 287 0.73 3.70 -2.27
N SER A 288 0.30 3.73 -1.02
CA SER A 288 1.16 3.43 0.12
C SER A 288 1.67 1.99 0.13
N ALA A 289 2.76 1.77 0.86
CA ALA A 289 3.36 0.44 0.96
C ALA A 289 2.35 -0.60 1.50
N TYR A 290 2.38 -1.81 0.92
CA TYR A 290 1.51 -2.94 1.27
C TYR A 290 0.01 -2.71 1.01
N ALA A 291 -0.41 -1.59 0.41
CA ALA A 291 -1.82 -1.18 0.36
C ALA A 291 -2.74 -2.25 -0.25
N PHE A 292 -2.32 -2.91 -1.33
CA PHE A 292 -3.05 -3.96 -2.06
C PHE A 292 -2.29 -5.29 -2.10
N LEU A 293 -1.37 -5.51 -1.15
CA LEU A 293 -0.63 -6.76 -1.07
C LEU A 293 -1.60 -7.95 -0.97
N ASN A 294 -1.43 -8.95 -1.86
CA ASN A 294 -2.26 -10.16 -1.88
C ASN A 294 -3.74 -9.93 -2.26
N CYS A 295 -4.04 -8.91 -3.10
CA CYS A 295 -5.33 -8.74 -3.75
C CYS A 295 -5.38 -9.62 -5.01
N ILE A 296 -5.55 -10.94 -4.80
CA ILE A 296 -5.31 -11.96 -5.82
C ILE A 296 -6.27 -11.95 -7.02
N SER A 297 -7.43 -11.29 -6.90
CA SER A 297 -8.41 -11.14 -7.98
C SER A 297 -8.33 -9.81 -8.72
N LEU A 298 -7.49 -8.86 -8.27
CA LEU A 298 -7.34 -7.55 -8.90
C LEU A 298 -6.78 -7.71 -10.30
N SER A 299 -7.57 -7.34 -11.32
CA SER A 299 -7.27 -7.66 -12.73
C SER A 299 -6.61 -6.52 -13.50
N GLU A 300 -7.01 -5.30 -13.23
CA GLU A 300 -6.48 -4.10 -13.88
C GLU A 300 -6.36 -2.94 -12.88
N VAL A 301 -5.39 -2.07 -13.13
CA VAL A 301 -5.15 -0.86 -12.34
C VAL A 301 -4.88 0.31 -13.29
N TYR A 302 -5.68 1.37 -13.13
CA TYR A 302 -5.47 2.64 -13.81
C TYR A 302 -5.15 3.72 -12.78
N LEU A 303 -3.92 4.22 -12.85
CA LEU A 303 -3.43 5.23 -11.92
C LEU A 303 -3.85 6.64 -12.39
N PRO A 304 -4.31 7.52 -11.49
CA PRO A 304 -4.55 8.91 -11.84
C PRO A 304 -3.23 9.68 -12.04
N SER A 305 -3.30 10.80 -12.76
CA SER A 305 -2.14 11.67 -12.99
C SER A 305 -1.55 12.26 -11.71
N SER A 306 -2.32 12.31 -10.63
CA SER A 306 -1.88 12.82 -9.32
C SER A 306 -0.89 11.93 -8.59
N VAL A 307 -0.80 10.62 -8.96
CA VAL A 307 0.10 9.66 -8.29
C VAL A 307 1.55 9.91 -8.67
N VAL A 308 2.38 10.17 -7.65
CA VAL A 308 3.82 10.43 -7.76
C VAL A 308 4.65 9.19 -7.42
N SER A 309 4.15 8.33 -6.52
CA SER A 309 4.89 7.14 -6.09
C SER A 309 3.98 5.94 -5.84
N ILE A 310 4.54 4.75 -6.07
CA ILE A 310 3.99 3.47 -5.65
C ILE A 310 4.91 2.90 -4.58
N GLY A 311 4.38 2.67 -3.39
CA GLY A 311 5.13 2.22 -2.23
C GLY A 311 5.62 0.77 -2.33
N ALA A 312 6.47 0.37 -1.39
CA ALA A 312 7.00 -0.98 -1.34
C ALA A 312 5.89 -2.03 -1.16
N LEU A 313 5.96 -3.16 -1.88
CA LEU A 313 5.01 -4.27 -1.81
C LEU A 313 3.55 -3.89 -2.10
N ALA A 314 3.30 -2.72 -2.70
CA ALA A 314 1.94 -2.16 -2.84
C ALA A 314 0.96 -3.10 -3.56
N PHE A 315 1.39 -3.80 -4.61
CA PHE A 315 0.61 -4.76 -5.40
C PHE A 315 1.27 -6.15 -5.45
N GLN A 316 2.17 -6.45 -4.53
CA GLN A 316 2.81 -7.77 -4.52
C GLN A 316 1.76 -8.88 -4.38
N ASP A 317 1.97 -10.00 -5.09
CA ASP A 317 1.04 -11.14 -5.12
C ASP A 317 -0.37 -10.83 -5.66
N CYS A 318 -0.54 -9.77 -6.46
CA CYS A 318 -1.75 -9.55 -7.24
C CYS A 318 -1.71 -10.45 -8.49
N ILE A 319 -1.92 -11.76 -8.29
CA ILE A 319 -1.66 -12.77 -9.33
C ILE A 319 -2.56 -12.65 -10.56
N ALA A 320 -3.78 -12.11 -10.42
CA ALA A 320 -4.69 -11.89 -11.55
C ALA A 320 -4.43 -10.59 -12.31
N LEU A 321 -3.52 -9.72 -11.82
CA LEU A 321 -3.26 -8.41 -12.41
C LEU A 321 -2.65 -8.55 -13.81
N LYS A 322 -3.39 -8.10 -14.84
CA LYS A 322 -3.00 -8.21 -16.26
C LYS A 322 -2.42 -6.93 -16.81
N LYS A 323 -2.92 -5.79 -16.36
CA LYS A 323 -2.57 -4.46 -16.87
C LYS A 323 -2.44 -3.43 -15.76
N VAL A 324 -1.42 -2.60 -15.86
CA VAL A 324 -1.27 -1.36 -15.11
C VAL A 324 -0.99 -0.23 -16.10
N GLY A 325 -1.79 0.81 -16.05
CA GLY A 325 -1.68 1.97 -16.93
C GLY A 325 -2.20 3.23 -16.28
N PHE A 326 -2.53 4.22 -17.08
CA PHE A 326 -3.05 5.50 -16.64
C PHE A 326 -4.42 5.76 -17.24
N ALA A 327 -5.22 6.61 -16.60
CA ALA A 327 -6.50 7.03 -17.14
C ALA A 327 -6.32 7.68 -18.52
N GLU A 328 -7.30 7.53 -19.41
CA GLU A 328 -7.26 8.08 -20.77
C GLU A 328 -7.05 9.61 -20.74
N GLY A 329 -6.07 10.09 -21.50
CA GLY A 329 -5.71 11.52 -21.54
C GLY A 329 -4.92 12.02 -20.31
N ALA A 330 -4.61 11.16 -19.36
CA ALA A 330 -3.78 11.55 -18.21
C ALA A 330 -2.34 11.86 -18.63
N VAL A 331 -1.75 12.88 -18.01
CA VAL A 331 -0.30 13.14 -18.07
C VAL A 331 0.30 12.62 -16.76
N PRO A 332 0.95 11.43 -16.78
CA PRO A 332 1.42 10.81 -15.55
C PRO A 332 2.52 11.59 -14.85
N ASN A 333 2.48 11.61 -13.51
CA ASN A 333 3.52 12.20 -12.66
C ASN A 333 4.29 11.14 -11.85
N LEU A 334 4.11 9.85 -12.14
CA LEU A 334 4.76 8.75 -11.43
C LEU A 334 6.27 8.80 -11.60
N THR A 335 7.01 9.03 -10.51
CA THR A 335 8.48 9.13 -10.49
C THR A 335 9.15 7.90 -9.90
N THR A 336 8.47 7.17 -9.00
CA THR A 336 9.11 6.10 -8.24
C THR A 336 8.18 4.88 -8.10
N ILE A 337 8.73 3.71 -8.39
CA ILE A 337 8.13 2.40 -8.09
C ILE A 337 8.97 1.75 -6.99
N GLY A 338 8.35 1.45 -5.85
CA GLY A 338 9.00 0.95 -4.65
C GLY A 338 9.48 -0.50 -4.76
N GLN A 339 10.23 -0.93 -3.74
CA GLN A 339 10.74 -2.29 -3.63
C GLN A 339 9.60 -3.33 -3.60
N TYR A 340 9.71 -4.42 -4.38
CA TYR A 340 8.70 -5.46 -4.51
C TYR A 340 7.31 -4.99 -4.95
N ALA A 341 7.14 -3.78 -5.46
CA ALA A 341 5.82 -3.18 -5.68
C ALA A 341 4.85 -4.06 -6.49
N PHE A 342 5.33 -4.77 -7.51
CA PHE A 342 4.58 -5.69 -8.37
C PHE A 342 5.17 -7.11 -8.36
N ALA A 343 5.97 -7.46 -7.36
CA ALA A 343 6.57 -8.79 -7.31
C ALA A 343 5.51 -9.89 -7.33
N ARG A 344 5.74 -10.93 -8.12
CA ARG A 344 4.82 -12.07 -8.29
C ARG A 344 3.43 -11.73 -8.84
N CYS A 345 3.29 -10.62 -9.58
CA CYS A 345 2.13 -10.37 -10.43
C CYS A 345 2.24 -11.25 -11.69
N ALA A 346 2.02 -12.57 -11.53
CA ALA A 346 2.36 -13.57 -12.52
C ALA A 346 1.66 -13.37 -13.88
N ASN A 347 0.46 -12.79 -13.90
CA ASN A 347 -0.33 -12.54 -15.10
C ASN A 347 -0.14 -11.11 -15.67
N LEU A 348 0.75 -10.30 -15.10
CA LEU A 348 0.99 -8.93 -15.58
C LEU A 348 1.60 -8.97 -17.00
N LYS A 349 0.79 -8.66 -18.00
CA LYS A 349 1.18 -8.64 -19.41
C LYS A 349 1.78 -7.31 -19.83
N THR A 350 1.18 -6.20 -19.35
CA THR A 350 1.54 -4.83 -19.74
C THR A 350 1.62 -3.91 -18.54
N PHE A 351 2.67 -3.10 -18.53
CA PHE A 351 2.85 -1.97 -17.63
C PHE A 351 3.27 -0.75 -18.45
N GLU A 352 2.52 0.34 -18.33
CA GLU A 352 2.85 1.60 -19.01
C GLU A 352 3.90 2.37 -18.20
N PHE A 353 5.16 2.39 -18.68
CA PHE A 353 6.25 3.14 -18.03
C PHE A 353 6.25 4.60 -18.50
N PRO A 354 5.82 5.57 -17.67
CA PRO A 354 5.70 6.96 -18.12
C PRO A 354 7.05 7.66 -18.19
N SER A 355 7.14 8.73 -18.99
CA SER A 355 8.36 9.55 -19.13
C SER A 355 8.74 10.30 -17.84
N SER A 356 7.80 10.44 -16.89
CA SER A 356 8.07 10.99 -15.55
C SER A 356 8.86 10.04 -14.65
N LEU A 357 8.89 8.72 -14.96
CA LEU A 357 9.52 7.70 -14.12
C LEU A 357 11.04 7.91 -14.04
N ARG A 358 11.58 7.85 -12.81
CA ARG A 358 13.02 8.02 -12.51
C ARG A 358 13.63 6.76 -11.89
N VAL A 359 12.91 6.10 -11.00
CA VAL A 359 13.47 5.00 -10.20
C VAL A 359 12.52 3.81 -10.17
N ILE A 360 13.06 2.63 -10.45
CA ILE A 360 12.44 1.33 -10.19
C ILE A 360 13.23 0.67 -9.06
N GLY A 361 12.53 0.34 -7.97
CA GLY A 361 13.11 -0.24 -6.76
C GLY A 361 13.54 -1.69 -6.92
N ASP A 362 14.21 -2.22 -5.89
CA ASP A 362 14.67 -3.59 -5.86
C ASP A 362 13.49 -4.57 -5.94
N TYR A 363 13.60 -5.64 -6.76
CA TYR A 363 12.58 -6.67 -6.95
C TYR A 363 11.21 -6.15 -7.45
N ALA A 364 11.11 -4.91 -7.91
CA ALA A 364 9.82 -4.25 -8.18
C ALA A 364 8.90 -5.06 -9.11
N PHE A 365 9.43 -5.74 -10.11
CA PHE A 365 8.72 -6.59 -11.07
C PHE A 365 9.27 -8.03 -11.08
N SER A 366 9.82 -8.53 -9.96
CA SER A 366 10.34 -9.90 -9.93
C SER A 366 9.20 -10.91 -10.10
N ASP A 367 9.45 -11.98 -10.86
CA ASP A 367 8.47 -13.04 -11.13
C ASP A 367 7.14 -12.57 -11.76
N CYS A 368 7.16 -11.50 -12.57
CA CYS A 368 6.05 -11.13 -13.45
C CYS A 368 6.13 -11.96 -14.75
N ALA A 369 5.82 -13.26 -14.62
CA ALA A 369 6.11 -14.24 -15.66
C ALA A 369 5.47 -13.95 -17.02
N SER A 370 4.34 -13.21 -17.06
CA SER A 370 3.63 -12.85 -18.29
C SER A 370 4.08 -11.52 -18.92
N LEU A 371 4.99 -10.76 -18.26
CA LEU A 371 5.44 -9.47 -18.76
C LEU A 371 6.30 -9.65 -20.03
N ARG A 372 5.82 -9.09 -21.15
CA ARG A 372 6.46 -9.26 -22.46
C ARG A 372 7.37 -8.11 -22.87
N ARG A 373 7.06 -6.90 -22.39
CA ARG A 373 7.74 -5.65 -22.79
C ARG A 373 8.08 -4.80 -21.58
N ALA A 374 9.28 -4.24 -21.56
CA ALA A 374 9.70 -3.17 -20.65
C ALA A 374 10.34 -2.06 -21.50
N GLU A 375 9.53 -1.09 -21.87
CA GLU A 375 9.88 0.01 -22.75
C GLU A 375 9.90 1.31 -21.97
N PHE A 376 11.10 1.77 -21.65
CA PHE A 376 11.27 3.00 -20.88
C PHE A 376 11.41 4.21 -21.82
N ALA A 377 10.72 5.28 -21.45
CA ALA A 377 10.94 6.59 -22.06
C ALA A 377 12.18 7.26 -21.43
N ASP A 378 12.67 8.32 -22.08
CA ASP A 378 13.70 9.17 -21.49
C ASP A 378 13.26 9.71 -20.14
N GLY A 379 14.19 9.69 -19.17
CA GLY A 379 13.95 10.15 -17.83
C GLY A 379 14.24 9.12 -16.75
N ILE A 380 14.11 7.81 -17.03
CA ILE A 380 14.52 6.80 -16.06
C ILE A 380 16.03 6.86 -15.82
N GLU A 381 16.43 6.81 -14.56
CA GLU A 381 17.81 6.92 -14.11
C GLU A 381 18.32 5.64 -13.45
N GLN A 382 17.44 4.90 -12.78
CA GLN A 382 17.84 3.74 -12.00
C GLN A 382 16.86 2.57 -12.10
N ILE A 383 17.39 1.37 -12.35
CA ILE A 383 16.73 0.07 -12.22
C ILE A 383 17.41 -0.68 -11.07
N GLY A 384 16.64 -1.03 -10.03
CA GLY A 384 17.11 -1.66 -8.80
C GLY A 384 17.60 -3.10 -8.95
N LYS A 385 18.08 -3.67 -7.85
CA LYS A 385 18.53 -5.07 -7.79
C LYS A 385 17.36 -6.02 -8.00
N PHE A 386 17.56 -7.07 -8.81
CA PHE A 386 16.53 -8.07 -9.11
C PHE A 386 15.21 -7.48 -9.63
N ALA A 387 15.19 -6.25 -10.10
CA ALA A 387 13.96 -5.52 -10.44
C ALA A 387 13.06 -6.28 -11.42
N PHE A 388 13.63 -7.00 -12.38
CA PHE A 388 12.94 -7.83 -13.37
C PHE A 388 13.38 -9.30 -13.30
N TYR A 389 13.79 -9.78 -12.11
CA TYR A 389 14.20 -11.16 -11.92
C TYR A 389 13.12 -12.14 -12.38
N ALA A 390 13.52 -13.19 -13.13
CA ALA A 390 12.68 -14.29 -13.59
C ALA A 390 11.47 -13.91 -14.47
N ASN A 391 11.52 -12.77 -15.16
CA ASN A 391 10.54 -12.41 -16.20
C ASN A 391 10.81 -13.21 -17.49
N ARG A 392 10.38 -14.47 -17.50
CA ARG A 392 10.77 -15.44 -18.52
C ARG A 392 10.22 -15.14 -19.91
N ASN A 393 9.09 -14.42 -19.99
CA ASN A 393 8.45 -14.01 -21.24
C ASN A 393 8.81 -12.58 -21.67
N LEU A 394 9.73 -11.91 -20.95
CA LEU A 394 10.22 -10.60 -21.37
C LEU A 394 11.05 -10.76 -22.65
N THR A 395 10.51 -10.30 -23.78
CA THR A 395 11.13 -10.40 -25.10
C THR A 395 11.68 -9.08 -25.60
N ARG A 396 11.14 -7.95 -25.12
CA ARG A 396 11.54 -6.60 -25.53
C ARG A 396 11.92 -5.76 -24.33
N LEU A 397 13.12 -5.20 -24.37
CA LEU A 397 13.68 -4.31 -23.36
C LEU A 397 14.31 -3.10 -24.08
N TYR A 398 13.74 -1.90 -23.84
CA TYR A 398 14.29 -0.65 -24.36
C TYR A 398 14.80 0.20 -23.19
N LEU A 399 16.10 0.51 -23.22
CA LEU A 399 16.81 1.28 -22.19
C LEU A 399 17.24 2.62 -22.80
N PRO A 400 16.72 3.76 -22.33
CA PRO A 400 17.07 5.07 -22.86
C PRO A 400 18.43 5.56 -22.37
N SER A 401 18.98 6.55 -23.05
CA SER A 401 20.27 7.18 -22.72
C SER A 401 20.29 7.91 -21.36
N SER A 402 19.12 8.21 -20.79
CA SER A 402 18.99 8.77 -19.43
C SER A 402 19.33 7.76 -18.31
N LEU A 403 19.29 6.44 -18.62
CA LEU A 403 19.57 5.41 -17.62
C LEU A 403 21.04 5.43 -17.19
N LYS A 404 21.28 5.50 -15.88
CA LYS A 404 22.62 5.55 -15.26
C LYS A 404 23.02 4.24 -14.58
N THR A 405 22.04 3.53 -14.00
CA THR A 405 22.33 2.36 -13.18
C THR A 405 21.39 1.20 -13.46
N ILE A 406 21.96 0.02 -13.68
CA ILE A 406 21.29 -1.28 -13.66
C ILE A 406 21.83 -2.05 -12.45
N GLY A 407 20.95 -2.42 -11.53
CA GLY A 407 21.29 -3.09 -10.28
C GLY A 407 21.77 -4.53 -10.47
N GLU A 408 22.33 -5.09 -9.39
CA GLU A 408 22.74 -6.49 -9.32
C GLU A 408 21.57 -7.42 -9.67
N GLN A 409 21.81 -8.37 -10.61
CA GLN A 409 20.82 -9.38 -11.01
C GLN A 409 19.48 -8.80 -11.54
N ALA A 410 19.46 -7.55 -11.99
CA ALA A 410 18.24 -6.84 -12.37
C ALA A 410 17.37 -7.60 -13.40
N PHE A 411 17.97 -8.26 -14.37
CA PHE A 411 17.31 -9.04 -15.42
C PHE A 411 17.69 -10.53 -15.38
N ARG A 412 18.15 -11.02 -14.23
CA ARG A 412 18.51 -12.44 -14.11
C ARG A 412 17.34 -13.34 -14.46
N SER A 413 17.61 -14.39 -15.27
CA SER A 413 16.63 -15.39 -15.72
C SER A 413 15.50 -14.85 -16.61
N CYS A 414 15.69 -13.71 -17.29
CA CYS A 414 14.83 -13.26 -18.39
C CYS A 414 15.14 -14.08 -19.65
N THR A 415 14.68 -15.34 -19.66
CA THR A 415 15.07 -16.33 -20.70
C THR A 415 14.50 -16.03 -22.08
N GLY A 416 13.43 -15.25 -22.17
CA GLY A 416 12.83 -14.81 -23.44
C GLY A 416 13.54 -13.63 -24.09
N LEU A 417 14.47 -12.97 -23.37
CA LEU A 417 15.12 -11.76 -23.86
C LEU A 417 16.17 -12.11 -24.92
N LEU A 418 15.94 -11.65 -26.16
CA LEU A 418 16.80 -11.92 -27.32
C LEU A 418 17.91 -10.89 -27.47
N SER A 419 17.60 -9.62 -27.21
CA SER A 419 18.57 -8.54 -27.33
C SER A 419 18.34 -7.44 -26.31
N VAL A 420 19.40 -6.70 -26.02
CA VAL A 420 19.34 -5.44 -25.27
C VAL A 420 20.36 -4.46 -25.86
N LEU A 421 19.97 -3.20 -25.99
CA LEU A 421 20.88 -2.10 -26.26
C LEU A 421 21.23 -1.42 -24.95
N LEU A 422 22.51 -1.49 -24.56
CA LEU A 422 23.07 -0.80 -23.40
C LEU A 422 23.72 0.52 -23.88
N PRO A 423 23.13 1.68 -23.52
CA PRO A 423 23.68 2.96 -23.96
C PRO A 423 25.04 3.24 -23.31
N SER A 424 25.97 3.86 -24.05
CA SER A 424 27.30 4.25 -23.54
C SER A 424 27.26 5.23 -22.37
N THR A 425 26.09 5.82 -22.11
CA THR A 425 25.84 6.70 -20.96
C THR A 425 25.63 5.97 -19.63
N LEU A 426 25.54 4.61 -19.65
CA LEU A 426 25.43 3.81 -18.43
C LEU A 426 26.68 3.92 -17.57
N GLU A 427 26.50 4.37 -16.33
CA GLU A 427 27.59 4.52 -15.37
C GLU A 427 27.88 3.21 -14.62
N ASN A 428 26.81 2.42 -14.32
CA ASN A 428 26.96 1.19 -13.56
C ASN A 428 26.06 0.07 -14.09
N VAL A 429 26.64 -1.12 -14.24
CA VAL A 429 25.90 -2.38 -14.43
C VAL A 429 26.37 -3.36 -13.37
N GLY A 430 25.45 -3.79 -12.51
CA GLY A 430 25.72 -4.64 -11.35
C GLY A 430 26.06 -6.09 -11.72
N ALA A 431 26.64 -6.82 -10.76
CA ALA A 431 26.98 -8.23 -10.92
C ALA A 431 25.77 -9.05 -11.39
N HIS A 432 26.02 -9.97 -12.33
CA HIS A 432 24.99 -10.90 -12.80
C HIS A 432 23.73 -10.24 -13.40
N ALA A 433 23.81 -9.00 -13.85
CA ALA A 433 22.66 -8.22 -14.32
C ALA A 433 21.78 -9.00 -15.31
N PHE A 434 22.40 -9.75 -16.24
CA PHE A 434 21.74 -10.57 -17.26
C PHE A 434 22.03 -12.08 -17.11
N TYR A 435 22.34 -12.53 -15.89
CA TYR A 435 22.65 -13.93 -15.65
C TYR A 435 21.48 -14.86 -16.02
N ARG A 436 21.75 -15.94 -16.74
CA ARG A 436 20.76 -16.88 -17.28
C ARG A 436 19.79 -16.30 -18.32
N CYS A 437 20.10 -15.17 -18.95
CA CYS A 437 19.41 -14.73 -20.18
C CYS A 437 19.98 -15.52 -21.36
N THR A 438 19.49 -16.74 -21.54
CA THR A 438 20.16 -17.78 -22.35
C THR A 438 20.22 -17.49 -23.85
N GLN A 439 19.39 -16.58 -24.37
CA GLN A 439 19.31 -16.22 -25.79
C GLN A 439 19.81 -14.80 -26.08
N LEU A 440 20.29 -14.08 -25.04
CA LEU A 440 20.60 -12.65 -25.13
C LEU A 440 21.85 -12.38 -25.99
N THR A 441 21.73 -11.40 -26.88
CA THR A 441 22.84 -10.64 -27.46
C THR A 441 22.80 -9.21 -26.92
N VAL A 442 23.93 -8.70 -26.45
CA VAL A 442 24.06 -7.33 -25.95
C VAL A 442 24.65 -6.46 -27.04
N TYR A 443 24.02 -5.35 -27.35
CA TYR A 443 24.50 -4.30 -28.24
C TYR A 443 24.87 -3.07 -27.41
N SER A 444 25.91 -2.33 -27.85
CA SER A 444 26.29 -1.06 -27.22
C SER A 444 27.03 -0.17 -28.20
N ASP A 445 26.78 1.13 -28.13
CA ASP A 445 27.54 2.16 -28.84
C ASP A 445 28.89 2.49 -28.17
N ALA A 446 29.11 1.99 -26.94
CA ALA A 446 30.38 2.10 -26.24
C ALA A 446 31.52 1.37 -27.02
N GLN A 447 32.70 1.98 -27.11
CA GLN A 447 33.85 1.39 -27.78
C GLN A 447 34.52 0.28 -26.96
N SER A 448 34.32 0.27 -25.66
CA SER A 448 34.81 -0.74 -24.71
C SER A 448 33.83 -0.86 -23.54
N VAL A 449 33.89 -1.97 -22.82
CA VAL A 449 33.12 -2.14 -21.56
C VAL A 449 33.66 -1.13 -20.53
N PRO A 450 32.83 -0.25 -19.95
CA PRO A 450 33.26 0.72 -18.95
C PRO A 450 33.86 0.03 -17.71
N GLU A 451 34.96 0.58 -17.17
CA GLU A 451 35.62 0.06 -15.95
C GLU A 451 34.73 0.12 -14.70
N SER A 452 33.73 0.99 -14.70
CA SER A 452 32.77 1.17 -13.60
C SER A 452 31.71 0.05 -13.50
N TRP A 453 31.57 -0.79 -14.55
CA TRP A 453 30.67 -1.93 -14.51
C TRP A 453 31.28 -3.07 -13.69
N ASP A 454 30.45 -3.80 -12.93
CA ASP A 454 30.94 -4.98 -12.17
C ASP A 454 31.57 -5.99 -13.14
N THR A 455 32.71 -6.54 -12.78
CA THR A 455 33.45 -7.51 -13.63
C THR A 455 32.64 -8.76 -13.96
N ARG A 456 31.59 -9.06 -13.19
CA ARG A 456 30.68 -10.20 -13.37
C ARG A 456 29.35 -9.79 -14.00
N TRP A 457 29.21 -8.59 -14.57
CA TRP A 457 27.94 -8.13 -15.14
C TRP A 457 27.37 -9.10 -16.19
N ASN A 458 28.24 -9.67 -17.04
CA ASN A 458 27.94 -10.65 -18.09
C ASN A 458 28.46 -12.06 -17.74
N SER A 459 28.16 -12.56 -16.55
CA SER A 459 28.65 -13.85 -16.04
C SER A 459 28.08 -15.08 -16.77
N SER A 460 27.12 -14.93 -17.66
CA SER A 460 26.68 -15.95 -18.61
C SER A 460 27.40 -15.90 -19.94
N PHE A 461 28.40 -15.06 -20.07
CA PHE A 461 29.23 -14.90 -21.29
C PHE A 461 28.40 -14.71 -22.55
N ARG A 462 27.33 -13.88 -22.48
CA ARG A 462 26.51 -13.58 -23.64
C ARG A 462 27.30 -12.77 -24.66
N PRO A 463 27.01 -12.95 -25.98
CA PRO A 463 27.64 -12.16 -27.04
C PRO A 463 27.43 -10.65 -26.77
N VAL A 464 28.50 -9.86 -26.97
CA VAL A 464 28.47 -8.40 -26.80
C VAL A 464 29.01 -7.76 -28.06
N MET A 465 28.20 -6.92 -28.70
CA MET A 465 28.57 -6.11 -29.88
C MET A 465 28.81 -4.67 -29.43
N LEU A 466 30.06 -4.24 -29.40
CA LEU A 466 30.48 -2.89 -29.05
C LEU A 466 30.67 -2.02 -30.29
N GLY A 467 30.62 -0.70 -30.10
CA GLY A 467 30.83 0.28 -31.16
C GLY A 467 29.70 0.28 -32.23
N CYS A 468 28.49 -0.13 -31.85
CA CYS A 468 27.34 -0.06 -32.74
C CYS A 468 27.04 1.39 -33.12
N THR A 469 26.68 1.61 -34.40
CA THR A 469 26.09 2.89 -34.80
C THR A 469 24.62 2.88 -34.47
N LEU A 470 24.17 3.90 -33.75
CA LEU A 470 22.77 4.06 -33.37
C LEU A 470 22.05 5.04 -34.29
N SER A 471 20.70 5.01 -34.25
CA SER A 471 19.85 6.05 -34.85
C SER A 471 20.14 7.43 -34.20
N GLU A 472 19.70 8.51 -34.88
CA GLU A 472 19.93 9.89 -34.38
C GLU A 472 19.40 10.11 -32.96
N ASP A 473 18.31 9.45 -32.60
CA ASP A 473 17.71 9.49 -31.25
C ASP A 473 18.31 8.44 -30.29
N GLY A 474 19.28 7.63 -30.75
CA GLY A 474 19.90 6.59 -29.92
C GLY A 474 19.03 5.38 -29.62
N SER A 475 17.83 5.27 -30.20
CA SER A 475 16.80 4.29 -29.79
C SER A 475 17.01 2.88 -30.36
N TYR A 476 17.76 2.72 -31.43
CA TYR A 476 18.03 1.40 -32.02
C TYR A 476 19.35 1.33 -32.80
N VAL A 477 19.82 0.11 -33.01
CA VAL A 477 21.05 -0.17 -33.79
C VAL A 477 20.77 0.03 -35.27
N VAL A 478 21.55 0.89 -35.94
CA VAL A 478 21.54 1.11 -37.38
C VAL A 478 22.54 0.16 -38.05
N SER A 479 23.75 0.06 -37.51
CA SER A 479 24.76 -0.84 -38.05
C SER A 479 25.71 -1.36 -36.96
N VAL A 480 26.36 -2.48 -37.25
CA VAL A 480 27.43 -3.08 -36.47
C VAL A 480 28.61 -3.40 -37.38
N THR A 481 29.85 -3.23 -36.88
CA THR A 481 31.05 -3.65 -37.59
C THR A 481 31.63 -4.89 -36.91
N ILE A 482 31.90 -5.94 -37.68
CA ILE A 482 32.51 -7.17 -37.19
C ILE A 482 33.94 -6.88 -36.75
N ASN A 483 34.30 -7.19 -35.52
CA ASN A 483 35.61 -6.98 -34.93
C ASN A 483 36.04 -8.19 -34.06
N GLU A 484 37.34 -8.25 -33.69
CA GLU A 484 37.91 -9.32 -32.87
C GLU A 484 37.18 -9.51 -31.53
N SER A 485 36.64 -8.46 -30.90
CA SER A 485 35.94 -8.54 -29.60
C SER A 485 34.68 -9.39 -29.72
N LEU A 486 34.04 -9.40 -30.87
CA LEU A 486 32.87 -10.21 -31.16
C LEU A 486 33.22 -11.69 -31.20
N MET A 487 34.36 -12.04 -31.81
CA MET A 487 34.82 -13.42 -31.97
C MET A 487 35.33 -14.02 -30.64
N LEU A 488 36.03 -13.25 -29.81
CA LEU A 488 36.55 -13.69 -28.50
C LEU A 488 35.47 -14.14 -27.54
N ASN A 489 34.30 -13.48 -27.52
CA ASN A 489 33.19 -13.87 -26.66
C ASN A 489 32.51 -15.17 -27.13
N VAL A 490 32.53 -15.48 -28.43
CA VAL A 490 31.98 -16.74 -28.98
C VAL A 490 32.87 -17.93 -28.61
N GLU A 491 34.19 -17.78 -28.64
CA GLU A 491 35.16 -18.81 -28.24
C GLU A 491 35.08 -19.17 -26.76
N ARG A 492 34.98 -18.18 -25.85
CA ARG A 492 34.83 -18.38 -24.40
C ARG A 492 33.56 -19.14 -24.03
N LEU A 493 32.49 -19.00 -24.79
CA LEU A 493 31.26 -19.78 -24.60
C LEU A 493 31.44 -21.27 -24.86
N SER A 494 32.41 -21.66 -25.71
CA SER A 494 32.73 -23.06 -26.04
C SER A 494 33.64 -23.71 -24.98
N GLU A 495 34.42 -22.93 -24.22
CA GLU A 495 35.39 -23.42 -23.24
C GLU A 495 34.84 -23.59 -21.81
N SER A 496 33.73 -22.92 -21.45
CA SER A 496 33.29 -22.85 -20.06
C SER A 496 32.64 -24.11 -19.51
N GLY A 497 32.43 -25.17 -20.33
CA GLY A 497 31.92 -26.48 -19.85
C GLY A 497 30.56 -26.48 -19.17
N ASP A 498 30.06 -25.34 -18.75
CA ASP A 498 28.67 -25.14 -18.38
C ASP A 498 27.85 -25.30 -19.65
N SER A 499 26.83 -26.12 -19.62
CA SER A 499 25.88 -26.30 -20.70
C SER A 499 25.28 -24.95 -21.09
N ALA A 500 26.10 -24.13 -21.77
CA ALA A 500 25.65 -22.95 -22.47
C ALA A 500 24.55 -23.46 -23.40
N PRO A 501 23.32 -22.99 -23.31
CA PRO A 501 22.30 -23.40 -24.23
C PRO A 501 22.87 -23.09 -25.58
N VAL A 502 22.99 -24.12 -26.40
CA VAL A 502 23.35 -24.00 -27.82
C VAL A 502 22.37 -22.97 -28.35
N LEU A 503 22.88 -21.74 -28.57
CA LEU A 503 22.16 -20.81 -29.43
C LEU A 503 21.88 -21.62 -30.66
N GLY A 504 20.61 -21.86 -30.99
CA GLY A 504 20.26 -22.54 -32.23
C GLY A 504 21.10 -21.94 -33.36
N ASN A 505 21.08 -22.41 -34.52
CA ASN A 505 21.96 -22.04 -35.66
C ASN A 505 22.23 -20.52 -35.85
N ASN A 506 21.56 -19.63 -35.10
CA ASN A 506 21.79 -18.19 -35.05
C ASN A 506 22.65 -17.83 -33.83
N ARG A 507 23.95 -17.58 -34.02
CA ARG A 507 24.90 -17.18 -32.98
C ARG A 507 24.59 -15.79 -32.38
N PHE A 508 23.83 -14.96 -33.08
CA PHE A 508 23.47 -13.61 -32.70
C PHE A 508 21.95 -13.42 -32.75
N SER A 509 21.34 -13.05 -31.65
CA SER A 509 19.95 -12.65 -31.65
C SER A 509 19.78 -11.28 -32.30
N SER A 510 18.67 -11.08 -32.97
CA SER A 510 18.32 -9.83 -33.66
C SER A 510 18.29 -8.65 -32.71
N PRO A 511 18.76 -7.46 -33.13
CA PRO A 511 18.53 -6.24 -32.35
C PRO A 511 17.04 -5.91 -32.27
N SER A 512 16.65 -5.03 -31.39
CA SER A 512 15.26 -4.61 -31.23
C SER A 512 15.08 -3.13 -31.58
N ARG A 513 13.87 -2.80 -32.10
CA ARG A 513 13.44 -1.43 -32.41
C ARG A 513 11.96 -1.31 -32.08
N ARG A 514 11.60 -0.22 -31.41
CA ARG A 514 10.21 0.04 -30.98
C ARG A 514 9.28 0.20 -32.19
N GLY A 515 8.18 -0.55 -32.24
CA GLY A 515 7.20 -0.51 -33.34
C GLY A 515 7.65 -1.17 -34.64
N TYR A 516 8.74 -1.95 -34.62
CA TYR A 516 9.27 -2.63 -35.79
C TYR A 516 9.68 -4.06 -35.48
N ASN A 517 9.54 -4.94 -36.48
CA ASN A 517 10.10 -6.28 -36.51
C ASN A 517 11.43 -6.26 -37.28
N PHE A 518 12.42 -6.99 -36.76
CA PHE A 518 13.70 -7.13 -37.45
C PHE A 518 13.57 -8.12 -38.58
N SER A 519 13.87 -7.65 -39.82
CA SER A 519 13.77 -8.49 -41.04
C SER A 519 15.08 -9.18 -41.37
N GLY A 520 16.23 -8.62 -41.01
CA GLY A 520 17.54 -9.19 -41.27
C GLY A 520 18.65 -8.15 -41.37
N TRP A 521 19.81 -8.59 -41.86
CA TRP A 521 20.98 -7.76 -42.08
C TRP A 521 21.28 -7.60 -43.58
N THR A 522 21.90 -6.49 -43.94
CA THR A 522 22.45 -6.25 -45.28
C THR A 522 23.84 -5.62 -45.19
N THR A 523 24.69 -5.83 -46.19
CA THR A 523 25.98 -5.14 -46.30
C THR A 523 25.87 -3.78 -47.00
N GLN A 524 24.69 -3.42 -47.49
CA GLN A 524 24.43 -2.17 -48.21
C GLN A 524 23.84 -1.11 -47.24
N ALA A 525 24.49 0.04 -47.14
CA ALA A 525 24.10 1.11 -46.21
C ALA A 525 22.68 1.67 -46.45
N ASP A 526 22.18 1.60 -47.65
CA ASP A 526 20.86 2.03 -48.10
C ASP A 526 19.92 0.87 -48.45
N GLY A 527 20.34 -0.36 -48.14
CA GLY A 527 19.59 -1.59 -48.47
C GLY A 527 18.31 -1.69 -47.63
N THR A 528 17.21 -2.00 -48.30
CA THR A 528 15.90 -2.23 -47.69
C THR A 528 15.51 -3.71 -47.68
N THR A 529 16.30 -4.56 -48.30
CA THR A 529 16.06 -6.01 -48.38
C THR A 529 17.10 -6.76 -47.56
N PRO A 530 16.70 -7.67 -46.67
CA PRO A 530 17.64 -8.47 -45.90
C PRO A 530 18.36 -9.47 -46.81
N GLU A 531 19.67 -9.50 -46.74
CA GLU A 531 20.54 -10.39 -47.54
C GLU A 531 21.12 -11.51 -46.67
N LEU A 532 21.23 -11.28 -45.35
CA LEU A 532 21.95 -12.15 -44.44
C LEU A 532 21.09 -12.49 -43.23
N THR A 533 21.23 -13.70 -42.75
CA THR A 533 20.67 -14.17 -41.47
C THR A 533 21.76 -14.28 -40.41
N GLY A 534 21.40 -14.51 -39.15
CA GLY A 534 22.37 -14.63 -38.07
C GLY A 534 23.41 -15.74 -38.27
N SER A 535 23.15 -16.77 -39.11
CA SER A 535 24.11 -17.82 -39.44
C SER A 535 25.18 -17.35 -40.43
N ASP A 536 24.85 -16.42 -41.32
CA ASP A 536 25.75 -15.95 -42.37
C ASP A 536 26.81 -14.97 -41.82
N ILE A 537 26.53 -14.35 -40.66
CA ILE A 537 27.41 -13.35 -40.02
C ILE A 537 28.73 -13.97 -39.57
N ALA A 538 28.70 -15.24 -39.13
CA ALA A 538 29.88 -15.91 -38.58
C ALA A 538 31.01 -16.11 -39.59
N ASP A 539 30.69 -16.12 -40.88
CA ASP A 539 31.65 -16.39 -41.97
C ASP A 539 32.11 -15.11 -42.68
N LEU A 540 31.68 -13.92 -42.22
CA LEU A 540 32.03 -12.65 -42.79
C LEU A 540 33.42 -12.17 -42.33
N PRO A 541 34.20 -11.51 -43.23
CA PRO A 541 35.48 -10.95 -42.85
C PRO A 541 35.39 -9.89 -41.76
N GLU A 542 36.43 -9.81 -40.89
CA GLU A 542 36.61 -8.70 -40.00
C GLU A 542 36.60 -7.36 -40.73
N GLY A 543 36.00 -6.34 -40.15
CA GLY A 543 35.80 -5.03 -40.73
C GLY A 543 34.55 -4.91 -41.60
N THR A 544 33.80 -6.00 -41.81
CA THR A 544 32.52 -5.94 -42.54
C THR A 544 31.49 -5.18 -41.71
N THR A 545 30.84 -4.17 -42.30
CA THR A 545 29.75 -3.44 -41.68
C THR A 545 28.41 -4.01 -42.14
N LEU A 546 27.55 -4.31 -41.14
CA LEU A 546 26.21 -4.84 -41.34
C LEU A 546 25.19 -3.78 -40.93
N TYR A 547 24.20 -3.57 -41.76
CA TYR A 547 23.09 -2.65 -41.55
C TYR A 547 21.81 -3.42 -41.22
N THR A 548 21.00 -2.89 -40.30
CA THR A 548 19.73 -3.51 -39.90
C THR A 548 18.62 -3.19 -40.90
N VAL A 549 17.79 -4.18 -41.19
CA VAL A 549 16.58 -4.02 -42.02
C VAL A 549 15.35 -4.26 -41.14
N TRP A 550 14.39 -3.36 -41.25
CA TRP A 550 13.22 -3.32 -40.37
C TRP A 550 11.92 -3.28 -41.18
N GLU A 551 10.90 -3.99 -40.67
CA GLU A 551 9.51 -3.90 -41.11
C GLU A 551 8.66 -3.31 -39.99
N VAL A 552 7.66 -2.48 -40.36
CA VAL A 552 6.71 -1.92 -39.36
C VAL A 552 5.94 -3.06 -38.69
N GLU A 553 5.89 -3.06 -37.38
CA GLU A 553 5.10 -4.03 -36.63
C GLU A 553 3.61 -3.81 -36.93
N THR A 554 2.95 -4.79 -37.56
CA THR A 554 1.49 -4.81 -37.67
C THR A 554 0.96 -5.32 -36.34
N GLU A 555 0.08 -4.55 -35.65
CA GLU A 555 -0.54 -4.97 -34.39
C GLU A 555 -1.18 -6.36 -34.58
N GLU A 556 -0.64 -7.37 -33.91
CA GLU A 556 -1.36 -8.62 -33.72
C GLU A 556 -2.38 -8.39 -32.59
N PRO A 557 -3.64 -8.86 -32.75
CA PRO A 557 -4.61 -8.79 -31.66
C PRO A 557 -4.11 -9.61 -30.47
N ASP A 558 -4.22 -9.04 -29.26
CA ASP A 558 -3.78 -9.57 -27.96
C ASP A 558 -4.61 -10.77 -27.47
N ASP A 559 -4.95 -11.76 -28.30
CA ASP A 559 -5.79 -12.91 -27.93
C ASP A 559 -5.17 -14.26 -28.31
N GLU A 560 -4.23 -14.73 -27.49
CA GLU A 560 -4.08 -16.18 -27.27
C GLU A 560 -3.85 -16.41 -25.77
N GLU A 561 -4.82 -17.07 -25.10
CA GLU A 561 -4.68 -17.55 -23.73
C GLU A 561 -3.55 -18.61 -23.68
N PRO A 562 -2.54 -18.44 -22.82
CA PRO A 562 -1.59 -19.52 -22.58
C PRO A 562 -2.28 -20.62 -21.77
N GLY A 563 -2.19 -21.86 -22.27
CA GLY A 563 -2.71 -23.04 -21.61
C GLY A 563 -2.25 -23.17 -20.14
N GLU A 564 -3.14 -23.65 -19.29
CA GLU A 564 -2.92 -23.96 -17.89
C GLU A 564 -1.75 -24.95 -17.74
N GLY A 565 -0.58 -24.43 -17.38
CA GLY A 565 0.57 -25.22 -16.94
C GLY A 565 0.69 -25.14 -15.42
N GLU A 566 0.62 -26.26 -14.74
CA GLU A 566 0.93 -26.35 -13.30
C GLU A 566 2.30 -25.73 -13.02
N ILE A 567 2.32 -24.69 -12.17
CA ILE A 567 3.54 -24.01 -11.74
C ILE A 567 4.01 -24.70 -10.47
N ASP A 568 5.07 -25.50 -10.60
CA ASP A 568 5.79 -26.09 -9.47
C ASP A 568 6.63 -24.99 -8.75
N TRP A 569 6.30 -24.70 -7.50
CA TRP A 569 6.88 -23.61 -6.71
C TRP A 569 8.11 -24.07 -5.91
N PRO A 570 9.33 -23.60 -6.17
CA PRO A 570 10.53 -24.02 -5.44
C PRO A 570 10.78 -23.28 -4.10
N TRP A 571 9.80 -22.59 -3.53
CA TRP A 571 9.98 -21.76 -2.32
C TRP A 571 9.00 -22.13 -1.21
N SER A 572 9.05 -23.38 -0.73
CA SER A 572 8.42 -23.78 0.54
C SER A 572 9.22 -23.33 1.79
N ASP A 573 10.40 -22.73 1.60
CA ASP A 573 11.34 -22.41 2.68
C ASP A 573 11.66 -20.92 2.77
N VAL A 574 10.65 -20.04 2.86
CA VAL A 574 10.83 -18.69 3.40
C VAL A 574 10.35 -18.71 4.84
N PRO A 575 11.22 -18.46 5.84
CA PRO A 575 10.78 -18.40 7.22
C PRO A 575 9.69 -17.33 7.36
N SER A 576 8.62 -17.69 8.06
CA SER A 576 7.55 -16.75 8.42
C SER A 576 8.17 -15.60 9.24
N LEU A 577 8.28 -14.43 8.64
CA LEU A 577 8.70 -13.20 9.34
C LEU A 577 7.62 -12.65 10.29
N TRP A 578 6.67 -13.51 10.71
CA TRP A 578 5.58 -13.13 11.62
C TRP A 578 5.30 -14.28 12.60
N SER A 579 6.07 -14.37 13.67
CA SER A 579 5.67 -14.96 14.95
C SER A 579 5.66 -13.89 16.02
#